data_b605a03673e14f187d449c7eb2b03489
#
_entry.id   b605a03673e14f187d449c7eb2b03489
#
_cell.length_a   1.000
_cell.length_b   1.000
_cell.length_c   1.000
_cell.angle_alpha   90.00
_cell.angle_beta   90.00
_cell.angle_gamma   90.00
#
_symmetry.space_group_name_H-M   'P 1'
#
loop_
_entity.id
_entity.type
_entity.pdbx_description
1 polymer ?
#
loop_
_entity_poly.entity_id
_entity_poly.type
_entity_poly.pdbx_seq_one_letter_code
_entity_poly.pdbx_strand_id
1 'polypeptide(L)'
;MKTMSTIGHFKSFLPLAHTRYVFSAISVALICGASLGASAQVITVASTTSTEQSGLFSYLLPEFKKASGVDVKVVAVGTGQAIDMGRRGDADVMLVHDKVAEEKVVAEGFAVKRFDVMYNDFVLIGPKSDPAKTKGNDIVDALKKLAAGNTEFISRGDKSGTHAAELRYWKMADLTDKMG
;
A
#
# COMPACT_ATOMS: atom_id res chain seq x y z
N MET A 1 -70.87 -27.64 -35.07
CA MET A 1 -70.99 -27.77 -36.49
C MET A 1 -69.63 -27.97 -37.08
N LYS A 2 -69.28 -29.18 -37.46
CA LYS A 2 -68.99 -29.68 -38.83
C LYS A 2 -67.83 -28.89 -39.46
N THR A 3 -66.73 -29.42 -39.97
CA THR A 3 -66.38 -30.76 -40.53
C THR A 3 -64.91 -30.62 -41.00
N MET A 4 -64.11 -31.66 -40.74
CA MET A 4 -63.45 -32.55 -41.72
C MET A 4 -62.51 -31.87 -42.76
N SER A 5 -61.30 -32.27 -42.89
CA SER A 5 -60.66 -33.45 -43.53
C SER A 5 -59.55 -32.88 -44.42
N THR A 6 -58.34 -33.35 -44.69
CA THR A 6 -57.87 -34.66 -45.08
C THR A 6 -56.35 -34.57 -45.38
N ILE A 7 -55.57 -35.46 -44.83
CA ILE A 7 -54.43 -36.26 -45.34
C ILE A 7 -53.53 -35.67 -46.46
N GLY A 8 -52.24 -35.73 -46.24
CA GLY A 8 -51.23 -35.74 -47.28
C GLY A 8 -49.85 -36.19 -46.72
N HIS A 9 -49.62 -37.52 -46.82
CA HIS A 9 -48.29 -38.12 -46.57
C HIS A 9 -47.34 -37.71 -47.69
N PHE A 10 -46.14 -37.15 -47.25
CA PHE A 10 -45.00 -37.18 -48.17
C PHE A 10 -43.77 -37.63 -47.40
N LYS A 11 -43.35 -38.86 -47.62
CA LYS A 11 -42.05 -39.41 -47.21
C LYS A 11 -41.03 -38.88 -48.20
N SER A 12 -40.07 -38.11 -47.73
CA SER A 12 -38.80 -37.92 -48.44
C SER A 12 -37.67 -38.38 -47.58
N PHE A 13 -37.03 -39.42 -47.96
CA PHE A 13 -35.80 -39.96 -47.52
C PHE A 13 -34.69 -38.89 -47.77
N LEU A 14 -33.93 -38.45 -46.74
CA LEU A 14 -32.65 -37.78 -46.90
C LEU A 14 -31.59 -38.60 -46.18
N PRO A 15 -30.43 -38.83 -46.79
CA PRO A 15 -29.41 -39.73 -46.24
C PRO A 15 -28.64 -39.15 -45.06
N LEU A 16 -28.55 -39.95 -44.01
CA LEU A 16 -27.76 -39.75 -42.82
C LEU A 16 -26.27 -39.91 -43.13
N ALA A 17 -25.61 -38.91 -43.71
CA ALA A 17 -24.17 -39.03 -43.91
C ALA A 17 -23.34 -37.77 -43.67
N HIS A 18 -23.93 -36.60 -43.39
CA HIS A 18 -23.14 -35.35 -43.27
C HIS A 18 -23.15 -34.68 -41.89
N THR A 19 -23.87 -35.24 -40.89
CA THR A 19 -24.02 -34.59 -39.57
C THR A 19 -22.90 -34.91 -38.57
N ARG A 20 -22.02 -35.86 -38.88
CA ARG A 20 -20.97 -36.32 -37.94
C ARG A 20 -19.68 -35.47 -37.95
N TYR A 21 -19.42 -34.71 -39.00
CA TYR A 21 -18.18 -33.93 -39.13
C TYR A 21 -18.28 -32.47 -38.60
N VAL A 22 -19.51 -31.94 -38.48
CA VAL A 22 -19.70 -30.56 -38.03
C VAL A 22 -19.53 -30.41 -36.52
N PHE A 23 -19.85 -31.43 -35.73
CA PHE A 23 -19.69 -31.40 -34.27
C PHE A 23 -18.25 -31.56 -33.82
N SER A 24 -17.37 -32.19 -34.61
CA SER A 24 -15.96 -32.38 -34.26
C SER A 24 -15.12 -31.13 -34.48
N ALA A 25 -15.49 -30.24 -35.40
CA ALA A 25 -14.77 -29.02 -35.69
C ALA A 25 -15.07 -27.90 -34.66
N ILE A 26 -16.26 -27.88 -34.07
CA ILE A 26 -16.65 -26.88 -33.05
C ILE A 26 -16.01 -27.20 -31.71
N SER A 27 -15.80 -28.47 -31.36
CA SER A 27 -15.18 -28.86 -30.08
C SER A 27 -13.68 -28.53 -30.02
N VAL A 28 -12.96 -28.49 -31.13
CA VAL A 28 -11.53 -28.15 -31.17
C VAL A 28 -11.33 -26.63 -31.11
N ALA A 29 -12.25 -25.83 -31.65
CA ALA A 29 -12.16 -24.37 -31.61
C ALA A 29 -12.41 -23.77 -30.20
N LEU A 30 -13.14 -24.47 -29.32
CA LEU A 30 -13.46 -23.98 -27.96
C LEU A 30 -12.32 -24.22 -26.97
N ILE A 31 -11.35 -25.08 -27.27
CA ILE A 31 -10.22 -25.37 -26.36
C ILE A 31 -9.04 -24.41 -26.58
N CYS A 32 -8.92 -23.79 -27.75
CA CYS A 32 -7.86 -22.82 -28.04
C CYS A 32 -8.12 -21.38 -27.57
N GLY A 33 -9.32 -21.08 -27.06
CA GLY A 33 -9.71 -19.71 -26.68
C GLY A 33 -9.51 -19.33 -25.21
N ALA A 34 -9.05 -20.24 -24.35
CA ALA A 34 -8.98 -20.02 -22.89
C ALA A 34 -7.56 -19.78 -22.36
N SER A 35 -6.62 -19.34 -23.20
CA SER A 35 -5.42 -18.68 -22.70
C SER A 35 -5.75 -17.22 -22.42
N LEU A 36 -6.66 -16.97 -21.48
CA LEU A 36 -6.74 -15.69 -20.79
C LEU A 36 -5.39 -15.53 -20.09
N GLY A 37 -4.48 -14.78 -20.73
CA GLY A 37 -3.22 -14.43 -20.11
C GLY A 37 -3.51 -13.91 -18.70
N ALA A 38 -3.05 -14.62 -17.70
CA ALA A 38 -3.07 -14.12 -16.33
C ALA A 38 -2.23 -12.83 -16.35
N SER A 39 -2.90 -11.68 -16.47
CA SER A 39 -2.25 -10.39 -16.30
C SER A 39 -1.67 -10.42 -14.90
N ALA A 40 -0.35 -10.30 -14.79
CA ALA A 40 0.30 -10.25 -13.50
C ALA A 40 -0.36 -9.12 -12.71
N GLN A 41 -0.91 -9.46 -11.55
CA GLN A 41 -1.53 -8.46 -10.69
C GLN A 41 -0.44 -7.51 -10.22
N VAL A 42 -0.64 -6.22 -10.39
CA VAL A 42 0.27 -5.17 -9.93
C VAL A 42 -0.43 -4.38 -8.84
N ILE A 43 0.24 -4.20 -7.72
CA ILE A 43 -0.23 -3.31 -6.64
C ILE A 43 0.73 -2.14 -6.47
N THR A 44 0.17 -0.97 -6.15
CA THR A 44 0.93 0.24 -5.86
C THR A 44 1.05 0.43 -4.35
N VAL A 45 2.28 0.55 -3.85
CA VAL A 45 2.58 0.82 -2.45
C VAL A 45 3.12 2.23 -2.31
N ALA A 46 2.38 3.10 -1.61
CA ALA A 46 2.91 4.39 -1.17
C ALA A 46 3.75 4.20 0.09
N SER A 47 4.99 4.63 0.06
CA SER A 47 5.93 4.49 1.18
C SER A 47 6.81 5.72 1.33
N THR A 48 7.82 5.62 2.20
CA THR A 48 8.69 6.76 2.50
C THR A 48 10.09 6.57 1.90
N THR A 49 10.71 7.70 1.55
CA THR A 49 12.09 7.72 1.05
C THR A 49 13.06 7.05 2.02
N SER A 50 12.84 7.20 3.33
CA SER A 50 13.68 6.54 4.35
C SER A 50 13.55 5.02 4.33
N THR A 51 12.35 4.50 4.08
CA THR A 51 12.12 3.05 3.94
C THR A 51 12.78 2.52 2.66
N GLU A 52 12.68 3.23 1.57
CA GLU A 52 13.34 2.86 0.32
C GLU A 52 14.86 2.86 0.46
N GLN A 53 15.44 3.93 1.03
CA GLN A 53 16.88 4.07 1.25
C GLN A 53 17.47 3.05 2.24
N SER A 54 16.64 2.42 3.06
CA SER A 54 17.09 1.34 3.96
C SER A 54 17.48 0.05 3.22
N GLY A 55 17.13 -0.07 1.93
CA GLY A 55 17.34 -1.27 1.13
C GLY A 55 16.27 -2.35 1.33
N LEU A 56 15.27 -2.13 2.19
CA LEU A 56 14.23 -3.12 2.52
C LEU A 56 13.52 -3.63 1.26
N PHE A 57 13.13 -2.75 0.36
CA PHE A 57 12.36 -3.13 -0.83
C PHE A 57 13.17 -3.97 -1.80
N SER A 58 14.46 -3.67 -1.95
CA SER A 58 15.35 -4.45 -2.83
C SER A 58 15.47 -5.91 -2.38
N TYR A 59 15.34 -6.17 -1.10
CA TYR A 59 15.33 -7.51 -0.53
C TYR A 59 13.94 -8.15 -0.55
N LEU A 60 12.92 -7.42 -0.12
CA LEU A 60 11.58 -7.96 0.15
C LEU A 60 10.77 -8.22 -1.14
N LEU A 61 10.81 -7.31 -2.11
CA LEU A 61 9.91 -7.38 -3.26
C LEU A 61 10.16 -8.58 -4.18
N PRO A 62 11.42 -8.98 -4.47
CA PRO A 62 11.68 -10.20 -5.25
C PRO A 62 11.12 -11.46 -4.57
N GLU A 63 11.26 -11.58 -3.25
CA GLU A 63 10.74 -12.71 -2.49
C GLU A 63 9.20 -12.70 -2.44
N PHE A 64 8.60 -11.53 -2.28
CA PHE A 64 7.14 -11.39 -2.35
C PHE A 64 6.59 -11.78 -3.73
N LYS A 65 7.20 -11.30 -4.80
CA LYS A 65 6.81 -11.66 -6.16
C LYS A 65 6.92 -13.16 -6.41
N LYS A 66 8.01 -13.78 -5.96
CA LYS A 66 8.23 -15.22 -6.07
C LYS A 66 7.16 -16.03 -5.31
N ALA A 67 6.76 -15.55 -4.14
CA ALA A 67 5.78 -16.23 -3.29
C ALA A 67 4.33 -16.02 -3.75
N SER A 68 3.99 -14.84 -4.28
CA SER A 68 2.61 -14.43 -4.57
C SER A 68 2.27 -14.35 -6.06
N GLY A 69 3.27 -14.21 -6.94
CA GLY A 69 3.07 -13.87 -8.35
C GLY A 69 2.68 -12.42 -8.61
N VAL A 70 2.56 -11.60 -7.55
CA VAL A 70 2.13 -10.20 -7.62
C VAL A 70 3.32 -9.27 -7.79
N ASP A 71 3.25 -8.35 -8.73
CA ASP A 71 4.22 -7.26 -8.87
C ASP A 71 3.85 -6.09 -7.95
N VAL A 72 4.86 -5.51 -7.31
CA VAL A 72 4.69 -4.36 -6.42
C VAL A 72 5.42 -3.16 -7.00
N LYS A 73 4.69 -2.08 -7.22
CA LYS A 73 5.25 -0.77 -7.60
C LYS A 73 5.32 0.11 -6.35
N VAL A 74 6.52 0.47 -5.92
CA VAL A 74 6.71 1.39 -4.79
C VAL A 74 6.80 2.83 -5.29
N VAL A 75 6.10 3.72 -4.60
CA VAL A 75 6.24 5.18 -4.74
C VAL A 75 6.72 5.72 -3.40
N ALA A 76 8.00 6.06 -3.33
CA ALA A 76 8.66 6.54 -2.12
C ALA A 76 8.70 8.07 -2.09
N VAL A 77 8.02 8.65 -1.09
CA VAL A 77 7.86 10.10 -0.91
C VAL A 77 7.93 10.45 0.59
N GLY A 78 7.60 11.67 0.97
CA GLY A 78 7.42 12.01 2.40
C GLY A 78 6.20 11.34 3.01
N THR A 79 6.19 11.09 4.33
CA THR A 79 5.08 10.40 5.03
C THR A 79 3.72 11.03 4.74
N GLY A 80 3.62 12.37 4.80
CA GLY A 80 2.37 13.08 4.51
C GLY A 80 1.91 12.87 3.08
N GLN A 81 2.82 12.91 2.11
CA GLN A 81 2.51 12.68 0.69
C GLN A 81 2.06 11.24 0.43
N ALA A 82 2.71 10.25 1.07
CA ALA A 82 2.31 8.85 0.96
C ALA A 82 0.88 8.63 1.50
N ILE A 83 0.54 9.26 2.62
CA ILE A 83 -0.80 9.24 3.21
C ILE A 83 -1.82 9.91 2.28
N ASP A 84 -1.48 11.05 1.69
CA ASP A 84 -2.35 11.75 0.74
C ASP A 84 -2.59 10.92 -0.54
N MET A 85 -1.60 10.16 -1.00
CA MET A 85 -1.80 9.20 -2.10
C MET A 85 -2.83 8.13 -1.72
N GLY A 86 -2.74 7.57 -0.53
CA GLY A 86 -3.73 6.60 -0.04
C GLY A 86 -5.14 7.20 0.06
N ARG A 87 -5.27 8.44 0.54
CA ARG A 87 -6.56 9.15 0.61
C ARG A 87 -7.20 9.39 -0.75
N ARG A 88 -6.41 9.65 -1.78
CA ARG A 88 -6.89 9.85 -3.15
C ARG A 88 -7.15 8.54 -3.91
N GLY A 89 -6.75 7.40 -3.34
CA GLY A 89 -6.83 6.11 -4.03
C GLY A 89 -5.73 5.90 -5.09
N ASP A 90 -4.64 6.69 -5.01
CA ASP A 90 -3.48 6.56 -5.92
C ASP A 90 -2.55 5.38 -5.52
N ALA A 91 -2.82 4.74 -4.39
CA ALA A 91 -2.09 3.58 -3.89
C ALA A 91 -3.06 2.57 -3.26
N ASP A 92 -2.76 1.29 -3.47
CA ASP A 92 -3.52 0.16 -2.90
C ASP A 92 -3.13 -0.11 -1.45
N VAL A 93 -1.88 0.18 -1.10
CA VAL A 93 -1.30 -0.05 0.23
C VAL A 93 -0.43 1.14 0.62
N MET A 94 -0.49 1.52 1.89
CA MET A 94 0.45 2.47 2.49
C MET A 94 1.38 1.71 3.45
N LEU A 95 2.69 1.79 3.24
CA LEU A 95 3.72 1.30 4.15
C LEU A 95 4.50 2.50 4.69
N VAL A 96 4.03 3.02 5.81
CA VAL A 96 4.53 4.24 6.45
C VAL A 96 4.82 3.98 7.93
N HIS A 97 5.30 4.97 8.67
CA HIS A 97 5.75 4.80 10.05
C HIS A 97 5.30 5.96 10.98
N ASP A 98 4.10 6.48 10.77
CA ASP A 98 3.45 7.44 11.67
C ASP A 98 2.11 6.89 12.16
N LYS A 99 2.15 6.16 13.28
CA LYS A 99 0.98 5.48 13.85
C LYS A 99 -0.23 6.41 14.02
N VAL A 100 -0.01 7.63 14.50
CA VAL A 100 -1.10 8.60 14.73
C VAL A 100 -1.78 8.97 13.41
N ALA A 101 -0.98 9.25 12.37
CA ALA A 101 -1.51 9.58 11.06
C ALA A 101 -2.18 8.36 10.39
N GLU A 102 -1.62 7.16 10.57
CA GLU A 102 -2.18 5.89 10.06
C GLU A 102 -3.55 5.59 10.70
N GLU A 103 -3.67 5.69 12.03
CA GLU A 103 -4.93 5.50 12.76
C GLU A 103 -6.00 6.51 12.32
N LYS A 104 -5.59 7.75 12.05
CA LYS A 104 -6.49 8.79 11.54
C LYS A 104 -7.04 8.44 10.16
N VAL A 105 -6.22 7.95 9.25
CA VAL A 105 -6.64 7.52 7.89
C VAL A 105 -7.67 6.40 7.95
N VAL A 106 -7.50 5.45 8.86
CA VAL A 106 -8.49 4.38 9.10
C VAL A 106 -9.78 4.95 9.69
N ALA A 107 -9.69 5.82 10.70
CA ALA A 107 -10.85 6.44 11.32
C ALA A 107 -11.67 7.33 10.35
N GLU A 108 -11.01 7.94 9.38
CA GLU A 108 -11.62 8.75 8.32
C GLU A 108 -12.21 7.88 7.18
N GLY A 109 -12.02 6.56 7.21
CA GLY A 109 -12.57 5.62 6.21
C GLY A 109 -11.78 5.51 4.91
N PHE A 110 -10.58 6.11 4.82
CA PHE A 110 -9.71 6.01 3.63
C PHE A 110 -8.89 4.72 3.58
N ALA A 111 -8.80 3.98 4.69
CA ALA A 111 -8.19 2.67 4.73
C ALA A 111 -9.04 1.71 5.56
N VAL A 112 -9.10 0.45 5.16
CA VAL A 112 -9.92 -0.57 5.84
C VAL A 112 -9.35 -0.99 7.19
N LYS A 113 -8.01 -1.04 7.29
CA LYS A 113 -7.33 -1.55 8.48
C LYS A 113 -5.86 -1.15 8.51
N ARG A 114 -5.33 -0.97 9.70
CA ARG A 114 -3.92 -0.85 10.00
C ARG A 114 -3.36 -2.17 10.51
N PHE A 115 -2.15 -2.52 10.07
CA PHE A 115 -1.40 -3.68 10.55
C PHE A 115 -0.07 -3.21 11.13
N ASP A 116 0.32 -3.77 12.27
CA ASP A 116 1.67 -3.61 12.78
C ASP A 116 2.62 -4.53 11.99
N VAL A 117 3.67 -3.98 11.40
CA VAL A 117 4.65 -4.72 10.61
C VAL A 117 5.99 -4.76 11.32
N MET A 118 6.50 -3.60 11.73
CA MET A 118 7.76 -3.42 12.45
C MET A 118 7.71 -2.11 13.24
N TYR A 119 8.68 -1.91 14.10
CA TYR A 119 8.88 -0.65 14.82
C TYR A 119 10.26 -0.07 14.50
N ASN A 120 10.39 1.22 14.69
CA ASN A 120 11.65 1.93 14.73
C ASN A 120 11.58 3.03 15.80
N ASP A 121 12.73 3.43 16.30
CA ASP A 121 12.82 4.45 17.33
C ASP A 121 13.26 5.79 16.74
N PHE A 122 12.79 6.88 17.34
CA PHE A 122 13.37 8.20 17.16
C PHE A 122 14.43 8.42 18.23
N VAL A 123 15.56 9.01 17.84
CA VAL A 123 16.68 9.27 18.73
C VAL A 123 17.08 10.72 18.66
N LEU A 124 17.46 11.27 19.81
CA LEU A 124 18.16 12.55 19.93
C LEU A 124 19.67 12.27 19.89
N ILE A 125 20.38 12.89 18.96
CA ILE A 125 21.80 12.70 18.75
C ILE A 125 22.52 14.00 19.14
N GLY A 126 23.63 13.86 19.85
CA GLY A 126 24.47 14.99 20.26
C GLY A 126 25.92 14.58 20.58
N PRO A 127 26.76 15.52 20.98
CA PRO A 127 28.14 15.24 21.35
C PRO A 127 28.24 14.32 22.57
N LYS A 128 29.27 13.46 22.59
CA LYS A 128 29.50 12.50 23.69
C LYS A 128 29.62 13.15 25.07
N SER A 129 30.05 14.42 25.13
CA SER A 129 30.17 15.21 26.35
C SER A 129 28.84 15.58 26.99
N ASP A 130 27.73 15.45 26.24
CA ASP A 130 26.39 15.76 26.69
C ASP A 130 26.25 17.06 27.49
N PRO A 131 26.57 18.22 26.90
CA PRO A 131 26.63 19.50 27.66
C PRO A 131 25.27 19.89 28.23
N ALA A 132 24.16 19.48 27.57
CA ALA A 132 22.81 19.75 28.06
C ALA A 132 22.27 18.67 28.99
N LYS A 133 23.04 17.61 29.29
CA LYS A 133 22.65 16.50 30.18
C LYS A 133 21.33 15.81 29.71
N THR A 134 21.21 15.59 28.43
CA THR A 134 20.01 15.06 27.80
C THR A 134 20.00 13.52 27.74
N LYS A 135 21.10 12.86 28.07
CA LYS A 135 21.20 11.39 28.02
C LYS A 135 20.15 10.75 28.93
N GLY A 136 19.34 9.88 28.33
CA GLY A 136 18.25 9.16 29.01
C GLY A 136 17.23 8.64 28.04
N ASN A 137 16.07 8.19 28.56
CA ASN A 137 14.97 7.63 27.80
C ASN A 137 13.72 8.53 27.80
N ASP A 138 13.81 9.72 28.40
CA ASP A 138 12.71 10.69 28.44
C ASP A 138 13.01 11.86 27.50
N ILE A 139 12.35 11.83 26.35
CA ILE A 139 12.51 12.87 25.33
C ILE A 139 11.95 14.22 25.79
N VAL A 140 10.90 14.22 26.61
CA VAL A 140 10.27 15.45 27.10
C VAL A 140 11.23 16.17 28.06
N ASP A 141 11.86 15.44 28.99
CA ASP A 141 12.89 15.97 29.89
C ASP A 141 14.10 16.48 29.10
N ALA A 142 14.56 15.72 28.09
CA ALA A 142 15.66 16.12 27.24
C ALA A 142 15.38 17.45 26.50
N LEU A 143 14.19 17.61 25.93
CA LEU A 143 13.80 18.85 25.25
C LEU A 143 13.69 20.04 26.21
N LYS A 144 13.18 19.85 27.43
CA LYS A 144 13.14 20.86 28.46
C LYS A 144 14.56 21.34 28.86
N LYS A 145 15.50 20.41 28.99
CA LYS A 145 16.92 20.74 29.28
C LYS A 145 17.56 21.51 28.12
N LEU A 146 17.30 21.13 26.88
CA LEU A 146 17.77 21.86 25.70
C LEU A 146 17.21 23.28 25.66
N ALA A 147 15.90 23.45 25.89
CA ALA A 147 15.25 24.76 25.88
C ALA A 147 15.71 25.69 27.04
N ALA A 148 16.09 25.12 28.18
CA ALA A 148 16.58 25.87 29.32
C ALA A 148 18.06 26.27 29.21
N GLY A 149 18.83 25.65 28.34
CA GLY A 149 20.25 25.87 28.13
C GLY A 149 20.54 26.72 26.87
N ASN A 150 21.84 26.96 26.64
CA ASN A 150 22.34 27.64 25.45
C ASN A 150 22.81 26.62 24.39
N THR A 151 22.23 25.43 24.38
CA THR A 151 22.63 24.38 23.45
C THR A 151 21.75 24.49 22.21
N GLU A 152 22.37 24.59 21.03
CA GLU A 152 21.66 24.62 19.78
C GLU A 152 20.97 23.28 19.52
N PHE A 153 19.72 23.33 19.08
CA PHE A 153 18.96 22.19 18.58
C PHE A 153 18.76 22.35 17.09
N ILE A 154 19.11 21.31 16.35
CA ILE A 154 18.91 21.28 14.89
C ILE A 154 17.64 20.51 14.61
N SER A 155 16.60 21.25 14.24
CA SER A 155 15.34 20.67 13.77
C SER A 155 15.48 20.10 12.36
N ARG A 156 14.71 19.05 12.07
CA ARG A 156 14.58 18.55 10.72
C ARG A 156 13.98 19.59 9.78
N GLY A 157 13.01 20.36 10.23
CA GLY A 157 12.42 21.50 9.51
C GLY A 157 11.71 21.17 8.18
N ASP A 158 11.33 19.90 7.98
CA ASP A 158 10.68 19.42 6.77
C ASP A 158 9.31 18.77 7.04
N LYS A 159 8.66 18.18 6.05
CA LYS A 159 7.39 17.47 6.20
C LYS A 159 7.57 15.95 6.41
N SER A 160 8.74 15.51 6.90
CA SER A 160 9.03 14.13 7.20
C SER A 160 8.30 13.62 8.44
N GLY A 161 8.19 12.30 8.59
CA GLY A 161 7.70 11.69 9.82
C GLY A 161 8.57 12.03 11.04
N THR A 162 9.87 12.24 10.85
CA THR A 162 10.78 12.69 11.91
C THR A 162 10.43 14.08 12.40
N HIS A 163 10.19 15.04 11.49
CA HIS A 163 9.76 16.39 11.87
C HIS A 163 8.40 16.38 12.56
N ALA A 164 7.44 15.59 12.06
CA ALA A 164 6.13 15.46 12.70
C ALA A 164 6.22 14.88 14.12
N ALA A 165 7.11 13.91 14.36
CA ALA A 165 7.39 13.39 15.69
C ALA A 165 8.04 14.44 16.59
N GLU A 166 9.03 15.17 16.09
CA GLU A 166 9.68 16.28 16.78
C GLU A 166 8.67 17.32 17.29
N LEU A 167 7.80 17.80 16.41
CA LEU A 167 6.76 18.78 16.78
C LEU A 167 5.82 18.25 17.87
N ARG A 168 5.47 16.96 17.83
CA ARG A 168 4.67 16.32 18.89
C ARG A 168 5.41 16.30 20.22
N TYR A 169 6.71 16.01 20.22
CA TYR A 169 7.51 15.99 21.45
C TYR A 169 7.70 17.38 22.05
N TRP A 170 7.94 18.40 21.25
CA TRP A 170 7.96 19.80 21.72
C TRP A 170 6.61 20.20 22.32
N LYS A 171 5.50 19.81 21.70
CA LYS A 171 4.17 20.05 22.26
C LYS A 171 3.95 19.32 23.59
N MET A 172 4.41 18.05 23.71
CA MET A 172 4.34 17.30 24.96
C MET A 172 5.21 17.93 26.07
N ALA A 173 6.26 18.60 25.71
CA ALA A 173 7.11 19.34 26.63
C ALA A 173 6.53 20.70 27.03
N ASP A 174 5.42 21.15 26.43
CA ASP A 174 4.84 22.49 26.59
C ASP A 174 5.77 23.61 26.15
N LEU A 175 6.47 23.38 25.03
CA LEU A 175 7.51 24.27 24.47
C LEU A 175 7.25 24.58 23.00
N THR A 176 5.99 24.79 22.64
CA THR A 176 5.59 25.05 21.24
C THR A 176 6.13 26.37 20.67
N ASP A 177 6.44 27.33 21.52
CA ASP A 177 7.10 28.60 21.20
C ASP A 177 8.58 28.47 20.84
N LYS A 178 9.19 27.33 21.09
CA LYS A 178 10.57 26.97 20.75
C LYS A 178 10.71 26.14 19.49
N MET A 179 9.58 25.81 18.85
CA MET A 179 9.61 25.13 17.57
C MET A 179 10.12 26.08 16.49
N GLY A 180 11.24 25.72 15.87
CA GLY A 180 11.89 26.49 14.80
C GLY A 180 11.15 26.42 13.46
#